data_fa99c4c01fc5a5773e0f51b9aae59cee
#
_entry.id   fa99c4c01fc5a5773e0f51b9aae59cee
#
_cell.length_a   1.000
_cell.length_b   1.000
_cell.length_c   1.000
_cell.angle_alpha   90.00
_cell.angle_beta   90.00
_cell.angle_gamma   90.00
#
_symmetry.space_group_name_H-M   'P 1'
#
loop_
_entity.id
_entity.type
_entity.pdbx_description
1 polymer ?
#
loop_
_entity_poly.entity_id
_entity_poly.type
_entity_poly.pdbx_seq_one_letter_code
_entity_poly.pdbx_strand_id
1 'polypeptide(L)'
;MKSLGTLNNLVHQVLLAPDFNTDELTGFDAAKEAKRLDNFVPSAPEEGSSMSKQLNDGWIETSIPIHLPCEGISHISDAAAPVFHVKGFLYRKPLEVLKAAYQEHSAAQFHIYPFEEYWKPSPESPPERIYSELYNSDAYIQEHEKIRSQPRPECELEIVIAPIMLWSDSTHLTSFGHASLWPIYLYVGALSKYTRAKPSSFAAHHLAYIPKVRYPPFF
;
A
#
# COMPACT_ATOMS: atom_id res chain seq x y z
N MET A 1 16.13 11.35 -16.52
CA MET A 1 17.58 11.33 -16.28
C MET A 1 17.85 10.61 -14.96
N LYS A 2 18.69 9.58 -14.94
CA LYS A 2 19.05 8.91 -13.68
C LYS A 2 19.99 9.85 -12.88
N SER A 3 19.81 9.91 -11.55
CA SER A 3 20.65 10.75 -10.70
C SER A 3 22.11 10.22 -10.67
N LEU A 4 23.09 11.08 -10.38
CA LEU A 4 24.49 10.68 -10.20
C LEU A 4 24.64 9.62 -9.09
N GLY A 5 23.81 9.72 -8.03
CA GLY A 5 23.76 8.71 -6.97
C GLY A 5 23.31 7.35 -7.47
N THR A 6 22.29 7.30 -8.34
CA THR A 6 21.83 6.03 -8.97
C THR A 6 22.93 5.40 -9.83
N LEU A 7 23.71 6.23 -10.54
CA LEU A 7 24.81 5.73 -11.35
C LEU A 7 25.94 5.18 -10.48
N ASN A 8 26.30 5.88 -9.41
CA ASN A 8 27.31 5.38 -8.46
C ASN A 8 26.88 4.05 -7.81
N ASN A 9 25.64 3.93 -7.40
CA ASN A 9 25.12 2.69 -6.85
C ASN A 9 25.17 1.53 -7.87
N LEU A 10 24.82 1.79 -9.14
CA LEU A 10 24.93 0.78 -10.20
C LEU A 10 26.39 0.30 -10.34
N VAL A 11 27.35 1.24 -10.36
CA VAL A 11 28.77 0.87 -10.50
C VAL A 11 29.27 0.12 -9.27
N HIS A 12 29.06 0.65 -8.07
CA HIS A 12 29.70 0.12 -6.86
C HIS A 12 28.98 -1.11 -6.28
N GLN A 13 27.66 -1.19 -6.42
CA GLN A 13 26.88 -2.28 -5.82
C GLN A 13 26.54 -3.40 -6.80
N VAL A 14 26.63 -3.16 -8.10
CA VAL A 14 26.32 -4.17 -9.12
C VAL A 14 27.55 -4.51 -9.95
N LEU A 15 28.09 -3.56 -10.73
CA LEU A 15 29.16 -3.85 -11.68
C LEU A 15 30.48 -4.25 -11.04
N LEU A 16 30.76 -3.78 -9.83
CA LEU A 16 31.98 -4.12 -9.06
C LEU A 16 31.70 -5.20 -7.99
N ALA A 17 30.49 -5.77 -7.95
CA ALA A 17 30.20 -6.88 -7.08
C ALA A 17 31.00 -8.12 -7.44
N PRO A 18 31.54 -8.90 -6.47
CA PRO A 18 32.40 -10.05 -6.74
C PRO A 18 31.71 -11.18 -7.51
N ASP A 19 30.40 -11.23 -7.46
CA ASP A 19 29.54 -12.20 -8.13
C ASP A 19 29.00 -11.72 -9.50
N PHE A 20 29.36 -10.49 -9.91
CA PHE A 20 28.93 -9.96 -11.20
C PHE A 20 29.84 -10.42 -12.33
N ASN A 21 29.26 -11.11 -13.32
CA ASN A 21 29.97 -11.58 -14.50
C ASN A 21 29.47 -10.86 -15.76
N THR A 22 30.36 -10.08 -16.38
CA THR A 22 30.04 -9.35 -17.63
C THR A 22 29.78 -10.26 -18.81
N ASP A 23 30.31 -11.49 -18.81
CA ASP A 23 30.12 -12.45 -19.91
C ASP A 23 28.66 -12.92 -20.00
N GLU A 24 27.94 -12.89 -18.89
CA GLU A 24 26.50 -13.19 -18.82
C GLU A 24 25.62 -12.12 -19.51
N LEU A 25 26.17 -10.94 -19.73
CA LEU A 25 25.49 -9.88 -20.48
C LEU A 25 25.64 -10.01 -21.99
N THR A 26 26.44 -10.98 -22.45
CA THR A 26 26.62 -11.22 -23.87
C THR A 26 25.28 -11.60 -24.51
N GLY A 27 24.79 -10.77 -25.42
CA GLY A 27 23.48 -10.93 -26.05
C GLY A 27 22.30 -10.38 -25.27
N PHE A 28 22.56 -9.59 -24.21
CA PHE A 28 21.50 -8.88 -23.47
C PHE A 28 20.78 -7.89 -24.40
N ASP A 29 19.47 -8.02 -24.47
CA ASP A 29 18.56 -7.08 -25.15
C ASP A 29 17.45 -6.67 -24.16
N ALA A 30 17.43 -5.39 -23.80
CA ALA A 30 16.51 -4.87 -22.81
C ALA A 30 15.03 -5.05 -23.20
N ALA A 31 14.69 -4.94 -24.48
CA ALA A 31 13.31 -5.12 -24.96
C ALA A 31 12.89 -6.60 -24.88
N LYS A 32 13.82 -7.51 -25.22
CA LYS A 32 13.61 -8.95 -25.12
C LYS A 32 13.43 -9.40 -23.66
N GLU A 33 14.27 -8.90 -22.76
CA GLU A 33 14.17 -9.22 -21.33
C GLU A 33 12.93 -8.60 -20.67
N ALA A 34 12.54 -7.37 -21.04
CA ALA A 34 11.28 -6.79 -20.61
C ALA A 34 10.07 -7.64 -21.05
N LYS A 35 10.06 -8.07 -22.34
CA LYS A 35 9.00 -8.95 -22.85
C LYS A 35 9.00 -10.33 -22.16
N ARG A 36 10.17 -10.84 -21.80
CA ARG A 36 10.32 -12.11 -21.08
C ARG A 36 9.78 -11.97 -19.65
N LEU A 37 10.03 -10.83 -18.99
CA LEU A 37 9.50 -10.51 -17.68
C LEU A 37 7.97 -10.36 -17.73
N ASP A 38 7.43 -9.65 -18.73
CA ASP A 38 5.98 -9.50 -18.93
C ASP A 38 5.27 -10.85 -19.18
N ASN A 39 5.96 -11.79 -19.83
CA ASN A 39 5.44 -13.13 -20.09
C ASN A 39 5.72 -14.13 -18.96
N PHE A 40 6.44 -13.71 -17.92
CA PHE A 40 6.68 -14.56 -16.76
C PHE A 40 5.39 -14.65 -15.93
N VAL A 41 4.56 -15.64 -16.31
CA VAL A 41 3.38 -16.04 -15.55
C VAL A 41 3.78 -17.27 -14.76
N PRO A 42 3.89 -17.23 -13.42
CA PRO A 42 4.02 -18.48 -12.65
C PRO A 42 2.80 -19.34 -12.91
N SER A 43 3.02 -20.63 -12.97
CA SER A 43 1.99 -21.65 -13.19
C SER A 43 0.79 -21.40 -12.30
N ALA A 44 -0.36 -21.06 -12.90
CA ALA A 44 -1.60 -20.86 -12.19
C ALA A 44 -2.02 -22.17 -11.51
N PRO A 45 -2.50 -22.15 -10.26
CA PRO A 45 -3.22 -23.29 -9.70
C PRO A 45 -4.48 -23.54 -10.53
N GLU A 46 -4.81 -24.82 -10.71
CA GLU A 46 -5.87 -25.32 -11.55
C GLU A 46 -7.25 -24.66 -11.31
N GLU A 47 -8.01 -24.52 -12.37
CA GLU A 47 -9.35 -23.93 -12.43
C GLU A 47 -10.32 -24.60 -11.45
N GLY A 48 -10.78 -23.81 -10.50
CA GLY A 48 -11.84 -24.19 -9.58
C GLY A 48 -12.44 -22.98 -8.90
N SER A 49 -13.44 -22.38 -9.53
CA SER A 49 -14.46 -21.58 -8.85
C SER A 49 -13.99 -20.42 -7.98
N SER A 50 -13.72 -19.26 -8.59
CA SER A 50 -13.93 -17.95 -7.95
C SER A 50 -13.84 -16.84 -9.00
N MET A 51 -14.67 -15.81 -8.90
CA MET A 51 -14.59 -14.60 -9.76
C MET A 51 -13.30 -13.77 -9.55
N SER A 52 -12.32 -14.31 -8.84
CA SER A 52 -11.03 -13.66 -8.58
C SER A 52 -9.89 -14.48 -9.18
N LYS A 53 -9.05 -13.81 -9.99
CA LYS A 53 -7.82 -14.37 -10.54
C LYS A 53 -6.65 -13.90 -9.69
N GLN A 54 -5.93 -14.85 -9.09
CA GLN A 54 -4.69 -14.53 -8.37
C GLN A 54 -3.54 -14.35 -9.36
N LEU A 55 -2.89 -13.21 -9.27
CA LEU A 55 -1.70 -12.85 -10.02
C LEU A 55 -0.44 -13.09 -9.16
N ASN A 56 0.74 -12.88 -9.75
CA ASN A 56 1.99 -12.91 -9.00
C ASN A 56 2.05 -11.81 -7.95
N ASP A 57 2.90 -11.95 -6.98
CA ASP A 57 3.18 -10.98 -5.90
C ASP A 57 1.96 -10.66 -5.03
N GLY A 58 1.03 -11.62 -4.90
CA GLY A 58 -0.14 -11.49 -4.04
C GLY A 58 -1.24 -10.56 -4.57
N TRP A 59 -1.15 -10.11 -5.83
CA TRP A 59 -2.23 -9.38 -6.48
C TRP A 59 -3.38 -10.29 -6.84
N ILE A 60 -4.59 -9.77 -6.67
CA ILE A 60 -5.85 -10.46 -6.96
C ILE A 60 -6.66 -9.54 -7.86
N GLU A 61 -7.09 -10.05 -9.01
CA GLU A 61 -8.06 -9.38 -9.86
C GLU A 61 -9.47 -9.85 -9.50
N THR A 62 -10.39 -8.92 -9.34
CA THR A 62 -11.79 -9.22 -9.02
C THR A 62 -12.74 -8.22 -9.67
N SER A 63 -14.03 -8.52 -9.56
CA SER A 63 -15.12 -7.62 -9.95
C SER A 63 -15.87 -7.16 -8.71
N ILE A 64 -16.09 -5.84 -8.60
CA ILE A 64 -16.81 -5.25 -7.47
C ILE A 64 -18.25 -4.96 -7.90
N PRO A 65 -19.26 -5.53 -7.22
CA PRO A 65 -20.65 -5.18 -7.45
C PRO A 65 -20.95 -3.84 -6.79
N ILE A 66 -21.54 -2.92 -7.54
CA ILE A 66 -22.03 -1.63 -7.06
C ILE A 66 -23.51 -1.54 -7.37
N HIS A 67 -24.33 -1.27 -6.34
CA HIS A 67 -25.74 -1.01 -6.53
C HIS A 67 -25.94 0.41 -7.03
N LEU A 68 -26.50 0.56 -8.24
CA LEU A 68 -26.75 1.86 -8.85
C LEU A 68 -28.25 2.16 -8.84
N PRO A 69 -28.72 3.09 -7.99
CA PRO A 69 -30.11 3.53 -8.04
C PRO A 69 -30.43 4.13 -9.41
N CYS A 70 -31.56 3.77 -9.98
CA CYS A 70 -32.05 4.36 -11.22
C CYS A 70 -32.75 5.69 -10.91
N GLU A 71 -32.51 6.70 -11.74
CA GLU A 71 -33.18 7.99 -11.61
C GLU A 71 -34.69 7.82 -11.79
N GLY A 72 -35.47 8.45 -10.90
CA GLY A 72 -36.93 8.40 -10.93
C GLY A 72 -37.57 7.09 -10.43
N ILE A 73 -36.78 6.10 -10.00
CA ILE A 73 -37.27 4.84 -9.43
C ILE A 73 -36.96 4.79 -7.94
N SER A 74 -38.02 4.61 -7.12
CA SER A 74 -37.85 4.34 -5.69
C SER A 74 -37.59 2.85 -5.47
N HIS A 75 -36.44 2.54 -4.86
CA HIS A 75 -36.11 1.18 -4.45
C HIS A 75 -36.45 0.97 -2.97
N ILE A 76 -36.91 -0.23 -2.60
CA ILE A 76 -37.27 -0.59 -1.21
C ILE A 76 -36.03 -0.50 -0.29
N SER A 77 -34.84 -0.75 -0.84
CA SER A 77 -33.54 -0.60 -0.18
C SER A 77 -32.45 -0.42 -1.23
N ASP A 78 -31.28 0.08 -0.83
CA ASP A 78 -30.11 0.19 -1.72
C ASP A 78 -29.73 -1.16 -2.32
N ALA A 79 -29.89 -2.25 -1.58
CA ALA A 79 -29.61 -3.59 -2.04
C ALA A 79 -30.60 -4.09 -3.14
N ALA A 80 -31.75 -3.45 -3.30
CA ALA A 80 -32.73 -3.76 -4.34
C ALA A 80 -32.46 -3.03 -5.67
N ALA A 81 -31.49 -2.09 -5.67
CA ALA A 81 -31.09 -1.39 -6.90
C ALA A 81 -30.33 -2.32 -7.86
N PRO A 82 -30.36 -2.06 -9.18
CA PRO A 82 -29.61 -2.82 -10.16
C PRO A 82 -28.11 -2.87 -9.84
N VAL A 83 -27.49 -4.04 -10.04
CA VAL A 83 -26.07 -4.23 -9.77
C VAL A 83 -25.25 -3.97 -11.02
N PHE A 84 -24.29 -3.05 -10.90
CA PHE A 84 -23.25 -2.84 -11.88
C PHE A 84 -21.93 -3.47 -11.41
N HIS A 85 -21.33 -4.31 -12.26
CA HIS A 85 -20.08 -4.98 -11.95
C HIS A 85 -18.87 -4.21 -12.50
N VAL A 86 -18.08 -3.61 -11.61
CA VAL A 86 -16.80 -2.97 -11.96
C VAL A 86 -15.73 -4.06 -12.07
N LYS A 87 -15.37 -4.42 -13.30
CA LYS A 87 -14.36 -5.45 -13.60
C LYS A 87 -12.95 -4.86 -13.57
N GLY A 88 -11.94 -5.71 -13.32
CA GLY A 88 -10.54 -5.30 -13.37
C GLY A 88 -10.06 -4.56 -12.11
N PHE A 89 -10.73 -4.73 -10.99
CA PHE A 89 -10.25 -4.23 -9.71
C PHE A 89 -9.10 -5.12 -9.22
N LEU A 90 -7.92 -4.52 -9.12
CA LEU A 90 -6.72 -5.18 -8.64
C LEU A 90 -6.46 -4.81 -7.18
N TYR A 91 -6.24 -5.81 -6.33
CA TYR A 91 -5.93 -5.56 -4.92
C TYR A 91 -4.99 -6.62 -4.33
N ARG A 92 -4.33 -6.28 -3.24
CA ARG A 92 -3.61 -7.22 -2.36
C ARG A 92 -4.32 -7.31 -1.02
N LYS A 93 -4.22 -8.45 -0.36
CA LYS A 93 -4.78 -8.63 0.99
C LYS A 93 -4.09 -7.65 1.94
N PRO A 94 -4.82 -6.76 2.65
CA PRO A 94 -4.20 -5.74 3.52
C PRO A 94 -3.29 -6.33 4.57
N LEU A 95 -3.65 -7.48 5.13
CA LEU A 95 -2.84 -8.18 6.14
C LEU A 95 -1.47 -8.61 5.59
N GLU A 96 -1.41 -9.10 4.35
CA GLU A 96 -0.15 -9.52 3.75
C GLU A 96 0.74 -8.31 3.41
N VAL A 97 0.14 -7.21 2.95
CA VAL A 97 0.87 -5.94 2.76
C VAL A 97 1.44 -5.43 4.07
N LEU A 98 0.64 -5.50 5.15
CA LEU A 98 1.07 -5.08 6.48
C LEU A 98 2.19 -5.96 7.03
N LYS A 99 2.08 -7.28 6.91
CA LYS A 99 3.15 -8.22 7.30
C LYS A 99 4.45 -7.92 6.56
N ALA A 100 4.39 -7.67 5.26
CA ALA A 100 5.56 -7.30 4.47
C ALA A 100 6.18 -5.99 4.98
N ALA A 101 5.37 -4.96 5.25
CA ALA A 101 5.85 -3.68 5.78
C ALA A 101 6.56 -3.83 7.13
N TYR A 102 6.10 -4.73 8.01
CA TYR A 102 6.76 -5.02 9.29
C TYR A 102 8.02 -5.88 9.15
N GLN A 103 8.26 -6.50 8.01
CA GLN A 103 9.49 -7.25 7.70
C GLN A 103 10.56 -6.39 7.02
N GLU A 104 10.20 -5.22 6.54
CA GLU A 104 11.13 -4.29 5.91
C GLU A 104 12.05 -3.63 6.93
N HIS A 105 13.23 -3.19 6.46
CA HIS A 105 14.20 -2.47 7.30
C HIS A 105 13.61 -1.20 7.94
N SER A 106 12.67 -0.54 7.28
CA SER A 106 11.95 0.64 7.78
C SER A 106 11.15 0.37 9.06
N ALA A 107 10.76 -0.88 9.32
CA ALA A 107 10.03 -1.25 10.52
C ALA A 107 10.82 -0.98 11.82
N ALA A 108 12.14 -0.94 11.77
CA ALA A 108 12.97 -0.54 12.90
C ALA A 108 12.74 0.91 13.36
N GLN A 109 12.08 1.74 12.53
CA GLN A 109 11.73 3.13 12.82
C GLN A 109 10.27 3.30 13.26
N PHE A 110 9.51 2.21 13.42
CA PHE A 110 8.11 2.30 13.83
C PHE A 110 8.00 2.64 15.33
N HIS A 111 7.16 3.63 15.61
CA HIS A 111 6.76 3.96 16.97
C HIS A 111 5.65 3.01 17.42
N ILE A 112 6.04 1.91 18.05
CA ILE A 112 5.11 0.85 18.49
C ILE A 112 4.50 1.13 19.87
N TYR A 113 5.12 2.03 20.64
CA TYR A 113 4.61 2.49 21.92
C TYR A 113 4.05 3.89 21.79
N PRO A 114 2.81 4.15 22.27
CA PRO A 114 2.27 5.48 22.33
C PRO A 114 2.96 6.32 23.40
N PHE A 115 2.93 7.61 23.19
CA PHE A 115 3.40 8.60 24.17
C PHE A 115 2.63 9.89 24.04
N GLU A 116 2.58 10.67 25.12
CA GLU A 116 2.07 12.01 25.13
C GLU A 116 3.19 13.01 24.80
N GLU A 117 2.88 13.98 23.94
CA GLU A 117 3.81 15.04 23.54
C GLU A 117 3.30 16.37 24.09
N TYR A 118 4.19 17.14 24.71
CA TYR A 118 3.87 18.43 25.29
C TYR A 118 4.84 19.49 24.82
N TRP A 119 4.29 20.63 24.44
CA TRP A 119 5.07 21.82 24.15
C TRP A 119 5.09 22.75 25.34
N LYS A 120 6.26 23.27 25.68
CA LYS A 120 6.46 24.21 26.76
C LYS A 120 7.28 25.40 26.25
N PRO A 121 6.63 26.55 25.96
CA PRO A 121 7.29 27.70 25.33
C PRO A 121 8.33 28.38 26.24
N SER A 122 8.14 28.34 27.56
CA SER A 122 9.10 28.84 28.54
C SER A 122 9.07 27.97 29.81
N PRO A 123 10.09 28.05 30.69
CA PRO A 123 10.10 27.32 31.97
C PRO A 123 8.90 27.61 32.87
N GLU A 124 8.35 28.80 32.78
CA GLU A 124 7.23 29.27 33.60
C GLU A 124 5.85 28.98 32.98
N SER A 125 5.82 28.69 31.68
CA SER A 125 4.58 28.40 30.98
C SER A 125 4.05 27.01 31.30
N PRO A 126 2.71 26.83 31.42
CA PRO A 126 2.13 25.50 31.50
C PRO A 126 2.42 24.69 30.20
N PRO A 127 2.64 23.38 30.31
CA PRO A 127 2.78 22.55 29.14
C PRO A 127 1.45 22.42 28.39
N GLU A 128 1.51 22.52 27.05
CA GLU A 128 0.36 22.33 26.16
C GLU A 128 0.49 20.99 25.45
N ARG A 129 -0.59 20.19 25.44
CA ARG A 129 -0.64 18.90 24.77
C ARG A 129 -0.57 19.08 23.25
N ILE A 130 0.34 18.32 22.58
CA ILE A 130 0.50 18.32 21.12
C ILE A 130 0.00 17.00 20.56
N TYR A 131 -0.74 17.08 19.44
CA TYR A 131 -1.20 15.96 18.65
C TYR A 131 -0.56 16.07 17.28
N SER A 132 0.48 15.29 17.03
CA SER A 132 1.28 15.40 15.81
C SER A 132 1.23 14.16 14.91
N GLU A 133 0.94 12.98 15.50
CA GLU A 133 0.95 11.68 14.85
C GLU A 133 -0.18 10.78 15.41
N LEU A 134 -0.46 9.66 14.71
CA LEU A 134 -1.46 8.71 15.20
C LEU A 134 -1.08 8.11 16.55
N TYR A 135 0.19 7.74 16.72
CA TYR A 135 0.69 7.06 17.92
C TYR A 135 0.77 7.97 19.15
N ASN A 136 0.57 9.28 19.02
CA ASN A 136 0.45 10.20 20.15
C ASN A 136 -0.98 10.74 20.36
N SER A 137 -1.97 10.19 19.68
CA SER A 137 -3.38 10.54 19.88
C SER A 137 -3.96 9.81 21.11
N ASP A 138 -4.93 10.46 21.77
CA ASP A 138 -5.60 9.87 22.93
C ASP A 138 -6.30 8.55 22.58
N ALA A 139 -6.91 8.47 21.39
CA ALA A 139 -7.57 7.25 20.92
C ALA A 139 -6.58 6.08 20.77
N TYR A 140 -5.37 6.36 20.28
CA TYR A 140 -4.34 5.33 20.16
C TYR A 140 -3.83 4.88 21.53
N ILE A 141 -3.59 5.82 22.45
CA ILE A 141 -3.16 5.54 23.82
C ILE A 141 -4.19 4.66 24.53
N GLN A 142 -5.46 5.05 24.47
CA GLN A 142 -6.56 4.30 25.09
C GLN A 142 -6.70 2.88 24.53
N GLU A 143 -6.63 2.71 23.22
CA GLU A 143 -6.71 1.38 22.60
C GLU A 143 -5.49 0.51 22.95
N HIS A 144 -4.31 1.12 23.02
CA HIS A 144 -3.09 0.42 23.45
C HIS A 144 -3.21 -0.11 24.88
N GLU A 145 -3.68 0.73 25.83
CA GLU A 145 -3.92 0.34 27.21
C GLU A 145 -4.97 -0.78 27.32
N LYS A 146 -6.07 -0.64 26.58
CA LYS A 146 -7.14 -1.64 26.55
C LYS A 146 -6.63 -3.00 26.04
N ILE A 147 -5.83 -3.03 24.94
CA ILE A 147 -5.26 -4.28 24.42
C ILE A 147 -4.30 -4.90 25.42
N ARG A 148 -3.45 -4.11 26.05
CA ARG A 148 -2.48 -4.60 27.06
C ARG A 148 -3.13 -5.11 28.34
N SER A 149 -4.30 -4.59 28.71
CA SER A 149 -5.04 -5.07 29.87
C SER A 149 -5.76 -6.41 29.67
N GLN A 150 -5.86 -6.90 28.42
CA GLN A 150 -6.52 -8.16 28.13
C GLN A 150 -5.61 -9.36 28.50
N PRO A 151 -6.09 -10.30 29.34
CA PRO A 151 -5.31 -11.48 29.69
C PRO A 151 -5.09 -12.38 28.45
N ARG A 152 -3.87 -12.87 28.29
CA ARG A 152 -3.49 -13.79 27.21
C ARG A 152 -2.69 -14.97 27.76
N PRO A 153 -3.34 -15.98 28.34
CA PRO A 153 -2.67 -17.07 28.99
C PRO A 153 -1.80 -17.94 28.05
N GLU A 154 -2.04 -17.87 26.74
CA GLU A 154 -1.37 -18.74 25.76
C GLU A 154 -0.32 -18.01 24.90
N CYS A 155 -0.08 -16.70 25.11
CA CYS A 155 0.83 -15.92 24.29
C CYS A 155 1.65 -14.92 25.10
N GLU A 156 2.95 -15.14 25.17
CA GLU A 156 3.91 -14.26 25.85
C GLU A 156 4.45 -13.12 24.94
N LEU A 157 4.09 -13.15 23.64
CA LEU A 157 4.56 -12.14 22.70
C LEU A 157 3.90 -10.79 22.98
N GLU A 158 4.68 -9.76 22.80
CA GLU A 158 4.19 -8.38 22.88
C GLU A 158 3.16 -8.07 21.79
N ILE A 159 2.13 -7.35 22.18
CA ILE A 159 1.08 -6.90 21.27
C ILE A 159 1.25 -5.42 21.02
N VAL A 160 1.21 -5.06 19.76
CA VAL A 160 1.27 -3.68 19.31
C VAL A 160 0.12 -3.37 18.38
N ILE A 161 -0.29 -2.11 18.33
CA ILE A 161 -1.25 -1.63 17.35
C ILE A 161 -0.50 -1.42 16.04
N ALA A 162 -1.04 -1.94 14.95
CA ALA A 162 -0.59 -1.66 13.60
C ALA A 162 -1.53 -0.61 12.95
N PRO A 163 -1.27 0.69 13.11
CA PRO A 163 -2.15 1.73 12.60
C PRO A 163 -2.05 1.81 11.07
N ILE A 164 -3.19 1.76 10.41
CA ILE A 164 -3.29 1.80 8.95
C ILE A 164 -3.83 3.16 8.52
N MET A 165 -3.15 3.80 7.57
CA MET A 165 -3.62 4.99 6.88
C MET A 165 -3.81 4.64 5.41
N LEU A 166 -4.93 5.06 4.83
CA LEU A 166 -5.22 4.86 3.41
C LEU A 166 -5.19 6.21 2.69
N TRP A 167 -4.62 6.20 1.51
CA TRP A 167 -4.60 7.34 0.60
C TRP A 167 -4.93 6.89 -0.82
N SER A 168 -5.74 7.68 -1.52
CA SER A 168 -6.08 7.40 -2.91
C SER A 168 -6.14 8.70 -3.69
N ASP A 169 -5.44 8.74 -4.82
CA ASP A 169 -5.46 9.87 -5.73
C ASP A 169 -5.20 9.40 -7.17
N SER A 170 -5.85 10.05 -8.14
CA SER A 170 -5.62 9.70 -9.52
C SER A 170 -4.32 10.32 -10.05
N THR A 171 -3.52 9.51 -10.71
CA THR A 171 -2.23 9.93 -11.27
C THR A 171 -2.23 9.76 -12.78
N HIS A 172 -1.82 10.80 -13.50
CA HIS A 172 -1.56 10.71 -14.94
C HIS A 172 -0.24 9.95 -15.17
N LEU A 173 -0.30 8.89 -15.99
CA LEU A 173 0.87 8.06 -16.30
C LEU A 173 1.72 8.58 -17.44
N THR A 174 1.15 9.44 -18.30
CA THR A 174 1.81 9.90 -19.52
C THR A 174 1.65 11.41 -19.67
N SER A 175 2.67 12.06 -20.23
CA SER A 175 2.62 13.46 -20.60
C SER A 175 1.72 13.72 -21.82
N PHE A 176 1.44 12.69 -22.62
CA PHE A 176 0.58 12.73 -23.80
C PHE A 176 -0.44 11.60 -23.73
N GLY A 177 -1.74 11.93 -23.83
CA GLY A 177 -2.83 10.97 -23.80
C GLY A 177 -3.60 10.97 -22.48
N HIS A 178 -4.56 10.03 -22.37
CA HIS A 178 -5.51 9.98 -21.24
C HIS A 178 -5.27 8.79 -20.30
N ALA A 179 -4.07 8.22 -20.32
CA ALA A 179 -3.74 7.12 -19.42
C ALA A 179 -3.61 7.64 -17.98
N SER A 180 -4.46 7.18 -17.10
CA SER A 180 -4.45 7.50 -15.68
C SER A 180 -4.56 6.22 -14.86
N LEU A 181 -3.91 6.22 -13.71
CA LEU A 181 -3.98 5.18 -12.72
C LEU A 181 -4.61 5.75 -11.45
N TRP A 182 -5.45 4.98 -10.78
CA TRP A 182 -6.05 5.37 -9.52
C TRP A 182 -5.66 4.38 -8.42
N PRO A 183 -4.48 4.53 -7.84
CA PRO A 183 -4.00 3.64 -6.78
C PRO A 183 -4.67 3.94 -5.44
N ILE A 184 -4.76 2.89 -4.61
CA ILE A 184 -4.98 3.00 -3.18
C ILE A 184 -3.67 2.60 -2.51
N TYR A 185 -3.12 3.48 -1.71
CA TYR A 185 -1.90 3.26 -0.93
C TYR A 185 -2.25 2.96 0.52
N LEU A 186 -1.51 2.04 1.10
CA LEU A 186 -1.47 1.78 2.53
C LEU A 186 -0.18 2.34 3.11
N TYR A 187 -0.31 3.11 4.18
CA TYR A 187 0.82 3.57 4.99
C TYR A 187 0.70 2.99 6.39
N VAL A 188 1.84 2.63 6.98
CA VAL A 188 1.89 2.27 8.40
C VAL A 188 1.99 3.56 9.21
N GLY A 189 0.94 3.87 9.98
CA GLY A 189 0.86 5.10 10.77
C GLY A 189 1.81 5.14 11.96
N ALA A 190 2.46 4.02 12.29
CA ALA A 190 3.54 3.96 13.28
C ALA A 190 4.86 4.58 12.78
N LEU A 191 5.01 4.82 11.48
CA LEU A 191 6.15 5.53 10.92
C LEU A 191 5.92 7.03 10.97
N SER A 192 6.92 7.80 11.40
CA SER A 192 6.81 9.27 11.47
C SER A 192 6.47 9.91 10.13
N LYS A 193 5.62 10.94 10.13
CA LYS A 193 5.27 11.73 8.93
C LYS A 193 6.50 12.28 8.20
N TYR A 194 7.55 12.64 8.92
CA TYR A 194 8.80 13.13 8.35
C TYR A 194 9.54 12.07 7.53
N THR A 195 9.36 10.79 7.87
CA THR A 195 9.88 9.67 7.08
C THR A 195 8.88 9.28 6.00
N ARG A 196 7.59 9.14 6.31
CA ARG A 196 6.53 8.79 5.33
C ARG A 196 6.48 9.73 4.14
N ALA A 197 6.74 11.03 4.35
CA ALA A 197 6.71 12.05 3.30
C ALA A 197 7.90 11.99 2.34
N LYS A 198 8.95 11.23 2.65
CA LYS A 198 10.13 11.11 1.77
C LYS A 198 9.87 10.03 0.71
N PRO A 199 9.94 10.34 -0.59
CA PRO A 199 9.79 9.32 -1.64
C PRO A 199 10.78 8.16 -1.50
N SER A 200 12.00 8.44 -1.03
CA SER A 200 13.05 7.44 -0.82
C SER A 200 12.82 6.50 0.36
N SER A 201 11.80 6.74 1.19
CA SER A 201 11.46 5.85 2.29
C SER A 201 10.61 4.66 1.85
N PHE A 202 10.04 4.71 0.62
CA PHE A 202 9.14 3.69 0.08
C PHE A 202 7.95 3.33 1.00
N ALA A 203 7.53 4.27 1.85
CA ALA A 203 6.49 4.05 2.86
C ALA A 203 5.07 3.91 2.29
N ALA A 204 4.88 4.19 1.00
CA ALA A 204 3.62 4.04 0.29
C ALA A 204 3.50 2.62 -0.30
N HIS A 205 2.82 1.74 0.39
CA HIS A 205 2.58 0.38 -0.11
C HIS A 205 1.35 0.37 -1.01
N HIS A 206 1.52 -0.08 -2.25
CA HIS A 206 0.39 -0.22 -3.19
C HIS A 206 -0.56 -1.32 -2.70
N LEU A 207 -1.79 -0.94 -2.38
CA LEU A 207 -2.81 -1.85 -1.87
C LEU A 207 -3.80 -2.28 -2.95
N ALA A 208 -4.25 -1.35 -3.77
CA ALA A 208 -5.23 -1.62 -4.82
C ALA A 208 -5.13 -0.62 -5.97
N TYR A 209 -5.77 -0.98 -7.10
CA TYR A 209 -5.95 -0.10 -8.23
C TYR A 209 -7.42 -0.08 -8.64
N ILE A 210 -8.01 1.12 -8.61
CA ILE A 210 -9.38 1.33 -9.07
C ILE A 210 -9.37 1.40 -10.59
N PRO A 211 -10.09 0.52 -11.30
CA PRO A 211 -10.14 0.54 -12.75
C PRO A 211 -10.92 1.75 -13.26
N LYS A 212 -10.50 2.27 -14.39
CA LYS A 212 -11.25 3.32 -15.09
C LYS A 212 -12.49 2.71 -15.74
N VAL A 213 -13.65 3.04 -15.24
CA VAL A 213 -14.93 2.63 -15.83
C VAL A 213 -15.21 3.52 -17.04
N ARG A 214 -15.32 2.93 -18.23
CA ARG A 214 -15.92 3.61 -19.38
C ARG A 214 -17.42 3.40 -19.27
N TYR A 215 -18.16 4.48 -19.09
CA TYR A 215 -19.61 4.40 -19.17
C TYR A 215 -19.96 3.90 -20.57
N PRO A 216 -20.80 2.86 -20.71
CA PRO A 216 -21.44 2.63 -21.99
C PRO A 216 -22.24 3.90 -22.33
N PRO A 217 -22.32 4.30 -23.59
CA PRO A 217 -23.17 5.42 -23.96
C PRO A 217 -24.57 5.10 -23.43
N PHE A 218 -25.08 6.00 -22.59
CA PHE A 218 -26.45 5.89 -22.11
C PHE A 218 -27.36 5.92 -23.32
N PHE A 219 -28.25 4.93 -23.41
CA PHE A 219 -29.36 4.87 -24.37
C PHE A 219 -30.36 5.98 -24.05
#